data_f9f2e1516cbad973c522fc52df21daf4
#
_entry.id   f9f2e1516cbad973c522fc52df21daf4
#
_cell.length_a   1.000
_cell.length_b   1.000
_cell.length_c   1.000
_cell.angle_alpha   90.00
_cell.angle_beta   90.00
_cell.angle_gamma   90.00
#
_symmetry.space_group_name_H-M   'P 1'
#
loop_
_entity.id
_entity.type
_entity.pdbx_description
1 polymer ?
#
loop_
_entity_poly.entity_id
_entity_poly.type
_entity_poly.pdbx_seq_one_letter_code
_entity_poly.pdbx_strand_id
1 'polypeptide(L)'
;EEPMKTQPLMYQTIRNHPSVCEQYGNALVEAGVVERERVNEMSDRYRDTIEAGESVALSLVQEPNTELFVDWNPYIGHDWDAPGDTRVAQADFQRVAAKLEELPNGFVLHRQVSKILDDRHRMAAGAKPVNWGMAEIMAYATLVDAGFPVRMTGQDVGVGTFSHRHASLFNQKDGERIIPLNQVRDDTPFELYDSLLSEEAVLAFEYGYAATAPKSLVVWEAQFGDFANGAQVVIDQFISSGETKWARLCGLAMLLPHGFEGAGPEHSSARLERFLQMCAEHNMQICIPSTPAQVFHMLRRQVIRPARKPLIALTPKSLLRHNLAVSTLEEL
;
A
#
# COMPACT_ATOMS: atom_id res chain seq x y z
N GLU A 1 2.76 16.62 35.72
CA GLU A 1 3.16 15.97 37.00
C GLU A 1 4.62 16.32 37.31
N GLU A 2 4.96 16.37 38.63
CA GLU A 2 6.33 16.65 39.08
C GLU A 2 7.16 15.35 39.12
N PRO A 3 8.12 15.18 38.17
CA PRO A 3 8.84 13.92 38.03
C PRO A 3 9.82 13.62 39.16
N MET A 4 10.19 14.62 39.95
CA MET A 4 11.02 14.39 41.14
C MET A 4 10.35 13.49 42.18
N LYS A 5 9.03 13.30 42.10
CA LYS A 5 8.32 12.39 43.05
C LYS A 5 8.74 10.93 42.87
N THR A 6 9.12 10.54 41.65
CA THR A 6 9.48 9.16 41.31
C THR A 6 10.95 8.98 40.90
N GLN A 7 11.59 10.01 40.36
CA GLN A 7 13.00 9.99 39.92
C GLN A 7 13.81 11.17 40.48
N PRO A 8 13.96 11.32 41.85
CA PRO A 8 14.55 12.50 42.43
C PRO A 8 16.04 12.69 42.06
N LEU A 9 16.83 11.63 42.05
CA LEU A 9 18.25 11.73 41.72
C LEU A 9 18.49 12.07 40.24
N MET A 10 17.74 11.43 39.36
CA MET A 10 17.83 11.71 37.92
C MET A 10 17.48 13.18 37.63
N TYR A 11 16.42 13.69 38.21
CA TYR A 11 15.99 15.08 37.96
C TYR A 11 16.86 16.12 38.66
N GLN A 12 17.55 15.80 39.74
CA GLN A 12 18.62 16.66 40.26
C GLN A 12 19.75 16.81 39.22
N THR A 13 20.15 15.73 38.58
CA THR A 13 21.16 15.77 37.52
C THR A 13 20.65 16.54 36.30
N ILE A 14 19.43 16.26 35.82
CA ILE A 14 18.83 16.93 34.66
C ILE A 14 18.71 18.44 34.88
N ARG A 15 18.25 18.88 36.03
CA ARG A 15 18.10 20.31 36.36
C ARG A 15 19.42 21.09 36.37
N ASN A 16 20.51 20.41 36.70
CA ASN A 16 21.85 21.00 36.71
C ASN A 16 22.62 20.81 35.40
N HIS A 17 22.06 20.05 34.47
CA HIS A 17 22.69 19.82 33.17
C HIS A 17 22.44 21.03 32.26
N PRO A 18 23.50 21.61 31.64
CA PRO A 18 23.32 22.70 30.67
C PRO A 18 22.48 22.25 29.49
N SER A 19 21.60 23.12 29.00
CA SER A 19 20.77 22.82 27.83
C SER A 19 21.61 22.59 26.56
N VAL A 20 21.05 21.88 25.57
CA VAL A 20 21.73 21.69 24.27
C VAL A 20 22.00 23.05 23.61
N CYS A 21 21.11 24.02 23.76
CA CYS A 21 21.28 25.38 23.24
C CYS A 21 22.50 26.07 23.88
N GLU A 22 22.66 25.97 25.21
CA GLU A 22 23.83 26.54 25.90
C GLU A 22 25.13 25.85 25.48
N GLN A 23 25.15 24.51 25.44
CA GLN A 23 26.33 23.75 25.04
C GLN A 23 26.74 24.08 23.61
N TYR A 24 25.78 24.11 22.67
CA TYR A 24 26.07 24.41 21.28
C TYR A 24 26.48 25.90 21.08
N GLY A 25 25.79 26.82 21.75
CA GLY A 25 26.16 28.22 21.73
C GLY A 25 27.56 28.46 22.28
N ASN A 26 27.94 27.78 23.36
CA ASN A 26 29.30 27.85 23.90
C ASN A 26 30.34 27.31 22.91
N ALA A 27 30.07 26.15 22.30
CA ALA A 27 30.98 25.56 21.31
C ALA A 27 31.18 26.49 20.08
N LEU A 28 30.13 27.15 19.61
CA LEU A 28 30.23 28.11 18.49
C LEU A 28 31.04 29.36 18.87
N VAL A 29 30.88 29.84 20.09
CA VAL A 29 31.68 31.00 20.60
C VAL A 29 33.15 30.60 20.75
N GLU A 30 33.44 29.45 21.33
CA GLU A 30 34.81 28.92 21.45
C GLU A 30 35.49 28.71 20.09
N ALA A 31 34.70 28.26 19.08
CA ALA A 31 35.18 28.12 17.72
C ALA A 31 35.31 29.47 16.93
N GLY A 32 34.94 30.58 17.54
CA GLY A 32 34.97 31.91 16.91
C GLY A 32 33.97 32.10 15.75
N VAL A 33 32.92 31.26 15.70
CA VAL A 33 31.90 31.34 14.67
C VAL A 33 30.85 32.42 14.95
N VAL A 34 30.54 32.63 16.24
CA VAL A 34 29.61 33.69 16.69
C VAL A 34 30.14 34.35 17.97
N GLU A 35 29.79 35.61 18.17
CA GLU A 35 30.07 36.31 19.42
C GLU A 35 28.99 35.94 20.48
N ARG A 36 29.36 36.02 21.76
CA ARG A 36 28.47 35.72 22.88
C ARG A 36 27.20 36.56 22.87
N GLU A 37 27.38 37.87 22.61
CA GLU A 37 26.29 38.84 22.51
C GLU A 37 25.27 38.42 21.46
N ARG A 38 25.73 37.89 20.35
CA ARG A 38 24.84 37.42 19.26
C ARG A 38 23.98 36.22 19.66
N VAL A 39 24.52 35.30 20.44
CA VAL A 39 23.74 34.16 21.00
C VAL A 39 22.61 34.66 21.89
N ASN A 40 22.89 35.63 22.75
CA ASN A 40 21.89 36.21 23.63
C ASN A 40 20.81 36.99 22.84
N GLU A 41 21.21 37.84 21.88
CA GLU A 41 20.28 38.56 21.01
C GLU A 41 19.33 37.59 20.26
N MET A 42 19.83 36.49 19.78
CA MET A 42 18.96 35.47 19.10
C MET A 42 17.92 34.88 20.03
N SER A 43 18.30 34.58 21.26
CA SER A 43 17.40 34.04 22.29
C SER A 43 16.33 35.06 22.70
N ASP A 44 16.73 36.32 22.90
CA ASP A 44 15.82 37.40 23.27
C ASP A 44 14.83 37.69 22.13
N ARG A 45 15.33 37.81 20.90
CA ARG A 45 14.47 38.01 19.73
C ARG A 45 13.46 36.89 19.55
N TYR A 46 13.85 35.61 19.82
CA TYR A 46 12.95 34.46 19.75
C TYR A 46 11.83 34.61 20.78
N ARG A 47 12.18 34.98 22.02
CA ARG A 47 11.21 35.20 23.09
C ARG A 47 10.24 36.35 22.75
N ASP A 48 10.78 37.49 22.33
CA ASP A 48 9.98 38.66 21.98
C ASP A 48 9.00 38.38 20.83
N THR A 49 9.42 37.59 19.85
CA THR A 49 8.54 37.18 18.72
C THR A 49 7.40 36.29 19.20
N ILE A 50 7.67 35.33 20.11
CA ILE A 50 6.62 34.48 20.69
C ILE A 50 5.67 35.32 21.56
N GLU A 51 6.19 36.23 22.37
CA GLU A 51 5.37 37.12 23.21
C GLU A 51 4.46 38.03 22.36
N ALA A 52 4.91 38.44 21.17
CA ALA A 52 4.10 39.17 20.20
C ALA A 52 3.04 38.32 19.49
N GLY A 53 3.01 37.03 19.72
CA GLY A 53 2.11 36.05 19.04
C GLY A 53 2.52 35.74 17.60
N GLU A 54 3.75 36.04 17.24
CA GLU A 54 4.32 35.79 15.91
C GLU A 54 5.09 34.47 15.86
N SER A 55 5.35 33.95 14.66
CA SER A 55 6.12 32.72 14.45
C SER A 55 7.53 33.01 13.93
N VAL A 56 8.55 32.61 14.67
CA VAL A 56 9.94 32.69 14.22
C VAL A 56 10.27 31.65 13.14
N ALA A 57 9.59 30.50 13.16
CA ALA A 57 9.87 29.40 12.25
C ALA A 57 9.70 29.80 10.77
N LEU A 58 8.69 30.61 10.45
CA LEU A 58 8.44 31.09 9.08
C LEU A 58 9.56 31.99 8.54
N SER A 59 10.34 32.64 9.41
CA SER A 59 11.46 33.48 9.00
C SER A 59 12.78 32.71 8.83
N LEU A 60 12.85 31.49 9.33
CA LEU A 60 14.04 30.64 9.29
C LEU A 60 14.00 29.59 8.18
N VAL A 61 12.81 29.20 7.75
CA VAL A 61 12.61 28.23 6.67
C VAL A 61 12.53 29.01 5.36
N GLN A 62 13.63 29.14 4.66
CA GLN A 62 13.60 29.42 3.24
C GLN A 62 12.83 28.27 2.58
N GLU A 63 12.10 28.53 1.53
CA GLU A 63 11.16 27.62 0.85
C GLU A 63 11.41 26.13 1.11
N PRO A 64 10.43 25.39 1.65
CA PRO A 64 10.62 23.97 1.92
C PRO A 64 11.03 23.27 0.62
N ASN A 65 12.01 22.37 0.69
CA ASN A 65 12.37 21.52 -0.45
C ASN A 65 11.18 20.63 -0.79
N THR A 66 10.40 21.05 -1.79
CA THR A 66 9.16 20.35 -2.20
C THR A 66 9.43 19.00 -2.87
N GLU A 67 10.69 18.71 -3.27
CA GLU A 67 11.06 17.41 -3.83
C GLU A 67 10.90 16.26 -2.82
N LEU A 68 10.96 16.58 -1.51
CA LEU A 68 10.76 15.61 -0.44
C LEU A 68 9.30 15.47 0.01
N PHE A 69 8.39 16.29 -0.52
CA PHE A 69 6.99 16.27 -0.14
C PHE A 69 6.15 15.48 -1.14
N VAL A 70 5.32 14.60 -0.61
CA VAL A 70 4.30 13.89 -1.40
C VAL A 70 3.09 14.79 -1.55
N ASP A 71 2.69 15.05 -2.79
CA ASP A 71 1.50 15.86 -3.07
C ASP A 71 0.22 15.06 -2.86
N TRP A 72 -0.47 15.34 -1.77
CA TRP A 72 -1.77 14.78 -1.41
C TRP A 72 -2.95 15.64 -1.88
N ASN A 73 -2.73 16.87 -2.38
CA ASN A 73 -3.80 17.80 -2.76
C ASN A 73 -4.83 17.20 -3.73
N PRO A 74 -4.44 16.38 -4.74
CA PRO A 74 -5.41 15.74 -5.64
C PRO A 74 -6.37 14.76 -4.96
N TYR A 75 -6.10 14.36 -3.72
CA TYR A 75 -6.83 13.30 -3.00
C TYR A 75 -7.55 13.79 -1.74
N ILE A 76 -7.45 15.08 -1.42
CA ILE A 76 -8.06 15.70 -0.23
C ILE A 76 -9.44 16.22 -0.58
N GLY A 77 -10.40 16.10 0.35
CA GLY A 77 -11.74 16.68 0.22
C GLY A 77 -12.68 15.93 -0.72
N HIS A 78 -12.37 14.69 -1.06
CA HIS A 78 -13.24 13.82 -1.85
C HIS A 78 -14.04 12.89 -0.96
N ASP A 79 -15.34 12.76 -1.26
CA ASP A 79 -16.23 11.85 -0.58
C ASP A 79 -15.96 10.38 -0.96
N TRP A 80 -16.42 9.48 -0.10
CA TRP A 80 -16.24 8.03 -0.27
C TRP A 80 -16.90 7.48 -1.56
N ASP A 81 -17.92 8.16 -2.09
CA ASP A 81 -18.66 7.81 -3.30
C ASP A 81 -18.11 8.49 -4.57
N ALA A 82 -16.99 9.21 -4.46
CA ALA A 82 -16.34 9.85 -5.60
C ALA A 82 -16.27 8.89 -6.81
N PRO A 83 -16.68 9.31 -8.00
CA PRO A 83 -16.72 8.45 -9.17
C PRO A 83 -15.33 8.11 -9.68
N GLY A 84 -15.22 6.98 -10.36
CA GLY A 84 -14.01 6.57 -11.09
C GLY A 84 -14.41 5.67 -12.25
N ASP A 85 -14.00 6.01 -13.46
CA ASP A 85 -14.24 5.15 -14.63
C ASP A 85 -13.18 4.06 -14.68
N THR A 86 -13.59 2.86 -14.34
CA THR A 86 -12.72 1.68 -14.26
C THR A 86 -12.78 0.79 -15.49
N ARG A 87 -13.54 1.17 -16.50
CA ARG A 87 -13.66 0.43 -17.76
C ARG A 87 -12.35 0.48 -18.56
N VAL A 88 -12.12 -0.53 -19.37
CA VAL A 88 -11.00 -0.60 -20.30
C VAL A 88 -11.54 -0.96 -21.68
N ALA A 89 -11.10 -0.23 -22.70
CA ALA A 89 -11.48 -0.58 -24.05
C ALA A 89 -10.94 -2.00 -24.40
N GLN A 90 -11.76 -2.82 -25.06
CA GLN A 90 -11.38 -4.19 -25.41
C GLN A 90 -10.05 -4.27 -26.17
N ALA A 91 -9.80 -3.32 -27.08
CA ALA A 91 -8.55 -3.26 -27.83
C ALA A 91 -7.32 -3.04 -26.92
N ASP A 92 -7.45 -2.18 -25.89
CA ASP A 92 -6.39 -1.94 -24.92
C ASP A 92 -6.20 -3.15 -24.01
N PHE A 93 -7.27 -3.78 -23.57
CA PHE A 93 -7.21 -5.01 -22.80
C PHE A 93 -6.43 -6.10 -23.56
N GLN A 94 -6.76 -6.31 -24.85
CA GLN A 94 -6.09 -7.30 -25.69
C GLN A 94 -4.62 -6.96 -25.97
N ARG A 95 -4.32 -5.68 -26.22
CA ARG A 95 -2.94 -5.19 -26.40
C ARG A 95 -2.09 -5.43 -25.16
N VAL A 96 -2.61 -5.11 -23.99
CA VAL A 96 -1.92 -5.30 -22.70
C VAL A 96 -1.75 -6.79 -22.41
N ALA A 97 -2.79 -7.61 -22.62
CA ALA A 97 -2.71 -9.06 -22.43
C ALA A 97 -1.62 -9.70 -23.29
N ALA A 98 -1.47 -9.26 -24.55
CA ALA A 98 -0.44 -9.76 -25.46
C ALA A 98 0.98 -9.52 -24.93
N LYS A 99 1.24 -8.37 -24.29
CA LYS A 99 2.55 -8.09 -23.66
C LYS A 99 2.87 -9.05 -22.50
N LEU A 100 1.87 -9.51 -21.77
CA LEU A 100 2.08 -10.47 -20.69
C LEU A 100 2.46 -11.88 -21.15
N GLU A 101 2.27 -12.17 -22.43
CA GLU A 101 2.61 -13.45 -23.04
C GLU A 101 4.04 -13.48 -23.62
N GLU A 102 4.69 -12.33 -23.71
CA GLU A 102 6.06 -12.22 -24.21
C GLU A 102 7.04 -12.87 -23.22
N LEU A 103 7.74 -13.91 -23.66
CA LEU A 103 8.73 -14.62 -22.86
C LEU A 103 10.13 -14.45 -23.46
N PRO A 104 11.19 -14.37 -22.65
CA PRO A 104 12.56 -14.35 -23.13
C PRO A 104 12.87 -15.58 -23.99
N ASN A 105 13.78 -15.43 -24.95
CA ASN A 105 14.20 -16.52 -25.80
C ASN A 105 14.74 -17.71 -25.00
N GLY A 106 14.19 -18.88 -25.21
CA GLY A 106 14.59 -20.10 -24.53
C GLY A 106 14.02 -20.29 -23.12
N PHE A 107 13.12 -19.41 -22.68
CA PHE A 107 12.39 -19.56 -21.43
C PHE A 107 11.44 -20.76 -21.48
N VAL A 108 11.56 -21.68 -20.56
CA VAL A 108 10.75 -22.92 -20.52
C VAL A 108 9.83 -22.88 -19.30
N LEU A 109 8.54 -22.86 -19.54
CA LEU A 109 7.52 -22.88 -18.51
C LEU A 109 7.22 -24.32 -18.02
N HIS A 110 6.83 -24.43 -16.74
CA HIS A 110 6.20 -25.65 -16.26
C HIS A 110 4.90 -25.92 -17.04
N ARG A 111 4.62 -27.18 -17.37
CA ARG A 111 3.46 -27.57 -18.20
C ARG A 111 2.12 -27.00 -17.72
N GLN A 112 1.89 -26.94 -16.40
CA GLN A 112 0.65 -26.38 -15.83
C GLN A 112 0.58 -24.86 -16.02
N VAL A 113 1.71 -24.15 -15.89
CA VAL A 113 1.78 -22.72 -16.09
C VAL A 113 1.57 -22.35 -17.57
N SER A 114 2.18 -23.12 -18.48
CA SER A 114 1.93 -22.96 -19.95
C SER A 114 0.45 -23.04 -20.26
N LYS A 115 -0.25 -24.05 -19.70
CA LYS A 115 -1.70 -24.18 -19.90
C LYS A 115 -2.49 -22.99 -19.33
N ILE A 116 -2.04 -22.39 -18.22
CA ILE A 116 -2.69 -21.20 -17.67
C ILE A 116 -2.52 -20.00 -18.62
N LEU A 117 -1.33 -19.82 -19.20
CA LEU A 117 -1.09 -18.75 -20.18
C LEU A 117 -1.89 -18.98 -21.47
N ASP A 118 -1.96 -20.21 -21.99
CA ASP A 118 -2.80 -20.55 -23.14
C ASP A 118 -4.28 -20.23 -22.87
N ASP A 119 -4.77 -20.53 -21.66
CA ASP A 119 -6.13 -20.18 -21.24
C ASP A 119 -6.33 -18.66 -21.15
N ARG A 120 -5.35 -17.92 -20.64
CA ARG A 120 -5.39 -16.44 -20.59
C ARG A 120 -5.41 -15.82 -21.97
N HIS A 121 -4.62 -16.33 -22.91
CA HIS A 121 -4.68 -15.95 -24.31
C HIS A 121 -6.10 -16.08 -24.88
N ARG A 122 -6.73 -17.21 -24.66
CA ARG A 122 -8.12 -17.47 -25.10
C ARG A 122 -9.15 -16.56 -24.40
N MET A 123 -8.92 -16.21 -23.13
CA MET A 123 -9.75 -15.26 -22.40
C MET A 123 -9.61 -13.83 -23.00
N ALA A 124 -8.41 -13.40 -23.28
CA ALA A 124 -8.16 -12.10 -23.90
C ALA A 124 -8.76 -11.98 -25.31
N ALA A 125 -8.75 -13.09 -26.07
CA ALA A 125 -9.40 -13.18 -27.37
C ALA A 125 -10.94 -13.28 -27.32
N GLY A 126 -11.55 -13.37 -26.13
CA GLY A 126 -12.98 -13.58 -25.97
C GLY A 126 -13.46 -15.00 -26.26
N ALA A 127 -12.54 -15.95 -26.53
CA ALA A 127 -12.85 -17.35 -26.85
C ALA A 127 -13.11 -18.21 -25.60
N LYS A 128 -12.87 -17.65 -24.40
CA LYS A 128 -13.11 -18.28 -23.11
C LYS A 128 -13.53 -17.20 -22.11
N PRO A 129 -14.49 -17.47 -21.21
CA PRO A 129 -14.83 -16.53 -20.14
C PRO A 129 -13.63 -16.23 -19.23
N VAL A 130 -13.53 -15.00 -18.77
CA VAL A 130 -12.47 -14.52 -17.90
C VAL A 130 -12.64 -15.11 -16.51
N ASN A 131 -11.60 -15.76 -16.00
CA ASN A 131 -11.55 -16.27 -14.62
C ASN A 131 -10.94 -15.23 -13.65
N TRP A 132 -10.96 -15.57 -12.36
CA TRP A 132 -10.45 -14.68 -11.30
C TRP A 132 -9.00 -14.26 -11.50
N GLY A 133 -8.11 -15.23 -11.72
CA GLY A 133 -6.67 -14.94 -11.89
C GLY A 133 -6.37 -14.04 -13.10
N MET A 134 -7.10 -14.22 -14.19
CA MET A 134 -6.98 -13.34 -15.37
C MET A 134 -7.50 -11.94 -15.07
N ALA A 135 -8.67 -11.81 -14.45
CA ALA A 135 -9.24 -10.51 -14.11
C ALA A 135 -8.34 -9.71 -13.15
N GLU A 136 -7.81 -10.38 -12.14
CA GLU A 136 -6.89 -9.76 -11.19
C GLU A 136 -5.59 -9.28 -11.85
N ILE A 137 -4.94 -10.14 -12.64
CA ILE A 137 -3.71 -9.77 -13.37
C ILE A 137 -3.95 -8.63 -14.35
N MET A 138 -5.09 -8.64 -15.05
CA MET A 138 -5.43 -7.57 -15.99
C MET A 138 -5.80 -6.26 -15.28
N ALA A 139 -6.34 -6.32 -14.06
CA ALA A 139 -6.53 -5.11 -13.27
C ALA A 139 -5.18 -4.43 -12.99
N TYR A 140 -4.16 -5.19 -12.57
CA TYR A 140 -2.82 -4.67 -12.35
C TYR A 140 -2.17 -4.21 -13.66
N ALA A 141 -2.20 -5.02 -14.70
CA ALA A 141 -1.57 -4.72 -15.99
C ALA A 141 -2.13 -3.44 -16.62
N THR A 142 -3.43 -3.27 -16.60
CA THR A 142 -4.09 -2.07 -17.15
C THR A 142 -3.90 -0.83 -16.28
N LEU A 143 -3.63 -0.97 -14.99
CA LEU A 143 -3.18 0.13 -14.13
C LEU A 143 -1.75 0.55 -14.48
N VAL A 144 -0.83 -0.41 -14.61
CA VAL A 144 0.54 -0.13 -15.04
C VAL A 144 0.56 0.56 -16.41
N ASP A 145 -0.21 0.07 -17.37
CA ASP A 145 -0.35 0.69 -18.71
C ASP A 145 -0.86 2.13 -18.64
N ALA A 146 -1.77 2.41 -17.71
CA ALA A 146 -2.30 3.75 -17.45
C ALA A 146 -1.36 4.66 -16.62
N GLY A 147 -0.19 4.18 -16.22
CA GLY A 147 0.82 4.95 -15.47
C GLY A 147 0.60 4.97 -13.96
N PHE A 148 -0.12 3.99 -13.41
CA PHE A 148 -0.27 3.79 -11.97
C PHE A 148 0.68 2.68 -11.52
N PRO A 149 1.71 2.97 -10.70
CA PRO A 149 2.54 1.93 -10.12
C PRO A 149 1.71 0.99 -9.25
N VAL A 150 2.09 -0.27 -9.24
CA VAL A 150 1.45 -1.28 -8.39
C VAL A 150 2.53 -1.94 -7.54
N ARG A 151 2.29 -2.02 -6.23
CA ARG A 151 3.13 -2.73 -5.29
C ARG A 151 2.30 -3.80 -4.59
N MET A 152 2.76 -5.04 -4.65
CA MET A 152 2.09 -6.18 -4.03
C MET A 152 3.06 -6.94 -3.14
N THR A 153 2.66 -7.13 -1.89
CA THR A 153 3.47 -7.80 -0.87
C THR A 153 2.60 -8.77 -0.06
N GLY A 154 3.19 -9.88 0.32
CA GLY A 154 2.56 -10.92 1.15
C GLY A 154 3.27 -12.25 0.97
N GLN A 155 2.86 -13.26 1.70
CA GLN A 155 3.41 -14.61 1.58
C GLN A 155 2.86 -15.29 0.32
N ASP A 156 3.74 -15.86 -0.50
CA ASP A 156 3.41 -16.57 -1.75
C ASP A 156 2.64 -15.73 -2.79
N VAL A 157 2.67 -14.41 -2.71
CA VAL A 157 1.89 -13.53 -3.60
C VAL A 157 2.32 -13.61 -5.07
N GLY A 158 3.55 -14.01 -5.35
CA GLY A 158 4.03 -14.18 -6.72
C GLY A 158 3.23 -15.16 -7.54
N VAL A 159 2.83 -16.26 -6.95
CA VAL A 159 1.97 -17.29 -7.55
C VAL A 159 0.54 -17.20 -7.04
N GLY A 160 0.37 -16.64 -5.85
CA GLY A 160 -0.83 -16.68 -5.03
C GLY A 160 -0.92 -17.99 -4.24
N THR A 161 -1.23 -17.91 -2.95
CA THR A 161 -1.35 -19.09 -2.05
C THR A 161 -2.21 -20.20 -2.65
N PHE A 162 -3.22 -19.83 -3.44
CA PHE A 162 -4.13 -20.78 -4.11
C PHE A 162 -3.74 -21.06 -5.57
N SER A 163 -2.53 -20.72 -6.00
CA SER A 163 -2.05 -20.89 -7.39
C SER A 163 -3.01 -20.30 -8.44
N HIS A 164 -3.57 -19.14 -8.16
CA HIS A 164 -4.54 -18.48 -9.05
C HIS A 164 -3.93 -17.30 -9.82
N ARG A 165 -2.90 -16.64 -9.25
CA ARG A 165 -2.33 -15.37 -9.76
C ARG A 165 -1.27 -15.59 -10.82
N HIS A 166 -0.19 -16.29 -10.52
CA HIS A 166 0.97 -16.44 -11.40
C HIS A 166 1.44 -15.11 -12.01
N ALA A 167 1.71 -14.11 -11.14
CA ALA A 167 2.32 -12.85 -11.52
C ALA A 167 3.83 -12.97 -11.73
N SER A 168 4.46 -14.00 -11.14
CA SER A 168 5.83 -14.41 -11.44
C SER A 168 5.85 -15.74 -12.18
N LEU A 169 6.77 -15.84 -13.15
CA LEU A 169 7.02 -17.04 -13.93
C LEU A 169 8.48 -17.47 -13.71
N PHE A 170 8.71 -18.80 -13.71
CA PHE A 170 10.02 -19.38 -13.44
C PHE A 170 10.45 -20.27 -14.60
N ASN A 171 11.69 -20.03 -15.09
CA ASN A 171 12.29 -20.85 -16.12
C ASN A 171 12.68 -22.22 -15.55
N GLN A 172 12.20 -23.29 -16.15
CA GLN A 172 12.44 -24.65 -15.70
C GLN A 172 13.89 -25.13 -15.95
N LYS A 173 14.70 -24.38 -16.71
CA LYS A 173 16.08 -24.75 -17.00
C LYS A 173 17.08 -24.25 -15.95
N ASP A 174 16.91 -23.04 -15.48
CA ASP A 174 17.88 -22.32 -14.65
C ASP A 174 17.28 -21.64 -13.42
N GLY A 175 15.93 -21.63 -13.31
CA GLY A 175 15.21 -21.00 -12.20
C GLY A 175 15.07 -19.47 -12.33
N GLU A 176 15.44 -18.88 -13.46
CA GLU A 176 15.23 -17.43 -13.68
C GLU A 176 13.77 -17.05 -13.43
N ARG A 177 13.56 -16.00 -12.64
CA ARG A 177 12.24 -15.43 -12.34
C ARG A 177 12.02 -14.19 -13.19
N ILE A 178 10.88 -14.15 -13.88
CA ILE A 178 10.40 -12.94 -14.55
C ILE A 178 9.04 -12.52 -14.00
N ILE A 179 8.75 -11.23 -14.13
CA ILE A 179 7.46 -10.63 -13.79
C ILE A 179 6.93 -9.97 -15.06
N PRO A 180 6.06 -10.65 -15.83
CA PRO A 180 5.57 -10.14 -17.14
C PRO A 180 4.90 -8.76 -17.05
N LEU A 181 4.32 -8.40 -15.92
CA LEU A 181 3.70 -7.09 -15.69
C LEU A 181 4.68 -5.92 -15.87
N ASN A 182 5.98 -6.13 -15.65
CA ASN A 182 7.01 -5.11 -15.88
C ASN A 182 7.34 -4.87 -17.37
N GLN A 183 6.82 -5.70 -18.27
CA GLN A 183 6.96 -5.51 -19.71
C GLN A 183 5.84 -4.62 -20.29
N VAL A 184 4.82 -4.32 -19.49
CA VAL A 184 3.67 -3.54 -19.94
C VAL A 184 4.07 -2.09 -20.24
N ARG A 185 4.90 -1.51 -19.32
CA ARG A 185 5.35 -0.12 -19.44
C ARG A 185 6.66 0.10 -18.68
N ASP A 186 7.66 0.68 -19.33
CA ASP A 186 9.03 0.79 -18.79
C ASP A 186 9.14 1.78 -17.62
N ASP A 187 8.33 2.86 -17.61
CA ASP A 187 8.39 3.93 -16.61
C ASP A 187 7.44 3.73 -15.42
N THR A 188 6.72 2.63 -15.39
CA THR A 188 5.70 2.36 -14.36
C THR A 188 5.89 0.95 -13.80
N PRO A 189 6.48 0.80 -12.60
CA PRO A 189 6.83 -0.50 -12.05
C PRO A 189 5.62 -1.27 -11.52
N PHE A 190 5.72 -2.60 -11.65
CA PHE A 190 4.98 -3.56 -10.84
C PHE A 190 5.95 -4.23 -9.86
N GLU A 191 5.90 -3.83 -8.60
CA GLU A 191 6.72 -4.38 -7.54
C GLU A 191 6.02 -5.57 -6.89
N LEU A 192 6.74 -6.70 -6.78
CA LEU A 192 6.19 -7.96 -6.28
C LEU A 192 7.16 -8.63 -5.30
N TYR A 193 6.75 -8.69 -4.04
CA TYR A 193 7.57 -9.21 -2.95
C TYR A 193 6.87 -10.33 -2.20
N ASP A 194 7.43 -11.53 -2.27
CA ASP A 194 7.09 -12.61 -1.35
C ASP A 194 7.72 -12.24 0.01
N SER A 195 6.86 -11.95 0.99
CA SER A 195 7.26 -11.30 2.24
C SER A 195 7.85 -12.23 3.27
N LEU A 196 8.43 -11.63 4.31
CA LEU A 196 8.78 -12.31 5.55
C LEU A 196 7.53 -12.87 6.23
N LEU A 197 7.73 -13.88 7.09
CA LEU A 197 6.71 -14.46 7.95
C LEU A 197 6.46 -13.55 9.17
N SER A 198 5.85 -12.40 8.94
CA SER A 198 5.47 -11.42 9.96
C SER A 198 4.39 -10.49 9.41
N GLU A 199 3.16 -10.72 9.79
CA GLU A 199 2.02 -9.89 9.35
C GLU A 199 2.16 -8.46 9.87
N GLU A 200 2.54 -8.28 11.15
CA GLU A 200 2.70 -6.96 11.75
C GLU A 200 3.75 -6.11 11.04
N ALA A 201 4.95 -6.65 10.86
CA ALA A 201 6.04 -5.90 10.23
C ALA A 201 5.73 -5.55 8.77
N VAL A 202 5.20 -6.50 8.02
CA VAL A 202 4.90 -6.31 6.59
C VAL A 202 3.74 -5.35 6.38
N LEU A 203 2.63 -5.53 7.11
CA LEU A 203 1.47 -4.64 6.99
C LEU A 203 1.79 -3.21 7.46
N ALA A 204 2.59 -3.05 8.53
CA ALA A 204 3.04 -1.75 8.99
C ALA A 204 3.90 -1.03 7.94
N PHE A 205 4.80 -1.76 7.26
CA PHE A 205 5.61 -1.22 6.18
C PHE A 205 4.72 -0.78 5.01
N GLU A 206 3.80 -1.62 4.56
CA GLU A 206 2.93 -1.32 3.41
C GLU A 206 1.94 -0.17 3.72
N TYR A 207 1.49 -0.02 4.97
CA TYR A 207 0.76 1.16 5.39
C TYR A 207 1.59 2.44 5.23
N GLY A 208 2.84 2.43 5.73
CA GLY A 208 3.76 3.56 5.58
C GLY A 208 4.05 3.89 4.12
N TYR A 209 4.27 2.86 3.29
CA TYR A 209 4.46 3.02 1.84
C TYR A 209 3.22 3.66 1.18
N ALA A 210 2.03 3.13 1.45
CA ALA A 210 0.78 3.66 0.90
C ALA A 210 0.50 5.11 1.33
N ALA A 211 0.88 5.49 2.55
CA ALA A 211 0.76 6.85 3.06
C ALA A 211 1.73 7.84 2.40
N THR A 212 2.76 7.35 1.70
CA THR A 212 3.75 8.17 0.98
C THR A 212 3.68 8.02 -0.53
N ALA A 213 2.83 7.12 -1.05
CA ALA A 213 2.70 6.83 -2.47
C ALA A 213 1.23 6.90 -2.96
N PRO A 214 0.58 8.08 -2.94
CA PRO A 214 -0.85 8.23 -3.24
C PRO A 214 -1.25 7.81 -4.66
N LYS A 215 -0.33 7.78 -5.61
CA LYS A 215 -0.57 7.35 -7.00
C LYS A 215 -0.48 5.84 -7.18
N SER A 216 0.09 5.12 -6.21
CA SER A 216 0.34 3.69 -6.33
C SER A 216 -0.82 2.87 -5.77
N LEU A 217 -1.14 1.76 -6.43
CA LEU A 217 -1.92 0.70 -5.81
C LEU A 217 -0.99 -0.12 -4.92
N VAL A 218 -1.11 0.03 -3.62
CA VAL A 218 -0.36 -0.77 -2.64
C VAL A 218 -1.27 -1.88 -2.13
N VAL A 219 -0.86 -3.12 -2.30
CA VAL A 219 -1.61 -4.31 -1.92
C VAL A 219 -0.81 -5.14 -0.92
N TRP A 220 -1.41 -5.42 0.22
CA TRP A 220 -0.95 -6.47 1.10
C TRP A 220 -1.93 -7.64 1.08
N GLU A 221 -1.45 -8.85 0.80
CA GLU A 221 -2.25 -10.06 0.86
C GLU A 221 -1.81 -10.93 2.05
N ALA A 222 -2.73 -11.21 2.96
CA ALA A 222 -2.50 -12.24 3.97
C ALA A 222 -2.48 -13.62 3.29
N GLN A 223 -1.65 -14.54 3.76
CA GLN A 223 -1.68 -15.92 3.24
C GLN A 223 -3.05 -16.57 3.47
N PHE A 224 -3.63 -16.34 4.63
CA PHE A 224 -5.04 -16.52 4.95
C PHE A 224 -5.51 -15.30 5.72
N GLY A 225 -6.75 -14.87 5.51
CA GLY A 225 -7.30 -13.69 6.18
C GLY A 225 -7.30 -13.78 7.70
N ASP A 226 -7.35 -15.00 8.24
CA ASP A 226 -7.22 -15.29 9.68
C ASP A 226 -5.95 -14.66 10.28
N PHE A 227 -4.85 -14.67 9.54
CA PHE A 227 -3.55 -14.18 10.02
C PHE A 227 -3.44 -12.66 10.12
N ALA A 228 -4.41 -11.91 9.61
CA ALA A 228 -4.48 -10.47 9.83
C ALA A 228 -4.52 -10.10 11.33
N ASN A 229 -4.94 -11.04 12.21
CA ASN A 229 -4.90 -10.85 13.66
C ASN A 229 -3.47 -10.63 14.20
N GLY A 230 -2.44 -11.16 13.53
CA GLY A 230 -1.04 -10.92 13.86
C GLY A 230 -0.59 -9.48 13.65
N ALA A 231 -1.35 -8.69 12.90
CA ALA A 231 -1.13 -7.27 12.66
C ALA A 231 -2.25 -6.39 13.23
N GLN A 232 -3.02 -6.87 14.21
CA GLN A 232 -4.21 -6.16 14.70
C GLN A 232 -3.88 -4.76 15.22
N VAL A 233 -2.73 -4.56 15.86
CA VAL A 233 -2.31 -3.25 16.36
C VAL A 233 -2.12 -2.24 15.20
N VAL A 234 -1.61 -2.68 14.06
CA VAL A 234 -1.45 -1.85 12.85
C VAL A 234 -2.82 -1.49 12.29
N ILE A 235 -3.74 -2.45 12.26
CA ILE A 235 -5.10 -2.24 11.77
C ILE A 235 -5.82 -1.22 12.67
N ASP A 236 -5.80 -1.41 13.99
CA ASP A 236 -6.54 -0.58 14.95
C ASP A 236 -5.94 0.83 15.07
N GLN A 237 -4.62 0.95 15.14
CA GLN A 237 -3.97 2.21 15.49
C GLN A 237 -3.57 3.07 14.30
N PHE A 238 -3.45 2.48 13.09
CA PHE A 238 -2.99 3.18 11.90
C PHE A 238 -4.01 3.11 10.76
N ILE A 239 -4.36 1.92 10.28
CA ILE A 239 -5.20 1.77 9.08
C ILE A 239 -6.61 2.33 9.31
N SER A 240 -7.26 1.97 10.43
CA SER A 240 -8.63 2.40 10.74
C SER A 240 -8.72 3.84 11.23
N SER A 241 -7.65 4.40 11.79
CA SER A 241 -7.72 5.65 12.57
C SER A 241 -6.69 6.72 12.19
N GLY A 242 -5.75 6.42 11.29
CA GLY A 242 -4.68 7.34 10.90
C GLY A 242 -5.16 8.65 10.29
N GLU A 243 -6.25 8.62 9.54
CA GLU A 243 -6.86 9.82 8.97
C GLU A 243 -7.37 10.76 10.07
N THR A 244 -8.13 10.24 11.03
CA THR A 244 -8.69 11.04 12.12
C THR A 244 -7.62 11.53 13.09
N LYS A 245 -6.63 10.69 13.42
CA LYS A 245 -5.56 11.05 14.36
C LYS A 245 -4.56 12.06 13.81
N TRP A 246 -4.20 11.90 12.52
CA TRP A 246 -3.03 12.59 11.96
C TRP A 246 -3.30 13.21 10.59
N ALA A 247 -4.54 13.22 10.12
CA ALA A 247 -4.90 13.62 8.76
C ALA A 247 -4.09 12.85 7.68
N ARG A 248 -3.76 11.58 7.96
CA ARG A 248 -2.99 10.72 7.05
C ARG A 248 -3.93 9.83 6.25
N LEU A 249 -4.12 10.19 4.99
CA LEU A 249 -4.85 9.35 4.04
C LEU A 249 -4.02 8.12 3.66
N CYS A 250 -4.71 7.02 3.36
CA CYS A 250 -4.07 5.78 2.95
C CYS A 250 -4.93 5.05 1.91
N GLY A 251 -4.32 4.69 0.79
CA GLY A 251 -4.97 3.92 -0.29
C GLY A 251 -4.64 2.42 -0.25
N LEU A 252 -4.13 1.90 0.85
CA LEU A 252 -3.78 0.48 1.01
C LEU A 252 -4.97 -0.43 0.72
N ALA A 253 -4.76 -1.49 -0.07
CA ALA A 253 -5.69 -2.59 -0.25
C ALA A 253 -5.18 -3.82 0.52
N MET A 254 -6.02 -4.38 1.36
CA MET A 254 -5.78 -5.65 2.05
C MET A 254 -6.61 -6.74 1.38
N LEU A 255 -5.95 -7.78 0.86
CA LEU A 255 -6.60 -8.97 0.35
C LEU A 255 -6.55 -10.06 1.42
N LEU A 256 -7.72 -10.45 1.89
CA LEU A 256 -7.87 -11.37 3.01
C LEU A 256 -8.63 -12.62 2.55
N PRO A 257 -7.94 -13.71 2.18
CA PRO A 257 -8.59 -14.96 1.80
C PRO A 257 -9.51 -15.47 2.93
N HIS A 258 -10.80 -15.66 2.59
CA HIS A 258 -11.87 -15.95 3.53
C HIS A 258 -12.80 -17.02 2.97
N GLY A 259 -13.26 -17.93 3.81
CA GLY A 259 -14.24 -18.96 3.47
C GLY A 259 -14.11 -20.20 4.35
N PHE A 260 -15.22 -20.90 4.56
CA PHE A 260 -15.31 -22.06 5.45
C PHE A 260 -15.27 -23.40 4.68
N GLU A 261 -14.43 -23.49 3.65
CA GLU A 261 -14.36 -24.64 2.75
C GLU A 261 -13.42 -25.76 3.25
N GLY A 262 -13.33 -25.98 4.56
CA GLY A 262 -12.63 -27.12 5.13
C GLY A 262 -11.11 -27.02 5.24
N ALA A 263 -10.54 -25.81 5.13
CA ALA A 263 -9.09 -25.60 5.25
C ALA A 263 -8.56 -25.70 6.69
N GLY A 264 -9.45 -25.63 7.69
CA GLY A 264 -9.11 -25.75 9.11
C GLY A 264 -9.50 -24.52 9.94
N PRO A 265 -9.30 -24.57 11.28
CA PRO A 265 -9.76 -23.51 12.20
C PRO A 265 -9.13 -22.14 11.95
N GLU A 266 -7.83 -22.12 11.67
CA GLU A 266 -7.06 -20.88 11.44
C GLU A 266 -6.93 -20.54 9.94
N HIS A 267 -7.81 -21.07 9.08
CA HIS A 267 -7.75 -20.94 7.63
C HIS A 267 -9.15 -20.69 7.02
N SER A 268 -10.07 -20.15 7.81
CA SER A 268 -11.47 -20.02 7.41
C SER A 268 -11.97 -18.58 7.47
N SER A 269 -11.73 -17.84 8.54
CA SER A 269 -12.33 -16.52 8.75
C SER A 269 -11.31 -15.41 8.88
N ALA A 270 -11.39 -14.43 7.99
CA ALA A 270 -10.72 -13.14 8.14
C ALA A 270 -11.34 -12.25 9.24
N ARG A 271 -12.37 -12.75 9.93
CA ARG A 271 -13.08 -12.03 11.00
C ARG A 271 -13.70 -10.73 10.51
N LEU A 272 -14.56 -10.84 9.49
CA LEU A 272 -15.30 -9.72 8.87
C LEU A 272 -15.93 -8.79 9.91
N GLU A 273 -16.49 -9.35 10.97
CA GLU A 273 -17.14 -8.64 12.06
C GLU A 273 -16.23 -7.63 12.77
N ARG A 274 -14.93 -7.92 12.87
CA ARG A 274 -13.95 -6.98 13.46
C ARG A 274 -13.75 -5.75 12.59
N PHE A 275 -13.65 -5.93 11.28
CA PHE A 275 -13.52 -4.82 10.35
C PHE A 275 -14.78 -3.97 10.31
N LEU A 276 -15.96 -4.60 10.26
CA LEU A 276 -17.24 -3.88 10.29
C LEU A 276 -17.41 -3.07 11.58
N GLN A 277 -16.96 -3.62 12.72
CA GLN A 277 -17.02 -2.93 14.01
C GLN A 277 -16.13 -1.68 14.06
N MET A 278 -15.03 -1.66 13.31
CA MET A 278 -14.12 -0.52 13.22
C MET A 278 -14.55 0.53 12.20
N CYS A 279 -15.57 0.29 11.41
CA CYS A 279 -16.08 1.25 10.43
C CYS A 279 -16.77 2.42 11.12
N ALA A 280 -16.29 3.63 10.87
CA ALA A 280 -16.87 4.88 11.35
C ALA A 280 -16.51 6.01 10.36
N GLU A 281 -17.49 6.90 10.07
CA GLU A 281 -17.27 8.10 9.27
C GLU A 281 -16.58 7.85 7.91
N HIS A 282 -16.88 6.72 7.27
CA HIS A 282 -16.29 6.31 5.99
C HIS A 282 -14.76 6.14 6.01
N ASN A 283 -14.19 5.72 7.15
CA ASN A 283 -12.75 5.56 7.34
C ASN A 283 -12.13 4.43 6.50
N MET A 284 -12.90 3.40 6.13
CA MET A 284 -12.45 2.28 5.30
C MET A 284 -13.58 1.68 4.48
N GLN A 285 -13.24 0.86 3.50
CA GLN A 285 -14.17 0.14 2.63
C GLN A 285 -14.04 -1.35 2.87
N ILE A 286 -15.16 -2.03 3.12
CA ILE A 286 -15.21 -3.49 3.29
C ILE A 286 -15.91 -4.09 2.09
N CYS A 287 -15.25 -4.99 1.37
CA CYS A 287 -15.75 -5.60 0.15
C CYS A 287 -15.61 -7.13 0.18
N ILE A 288 -16.61 -7.81 -0.38
CA ILE A 288 -16.56 -9.26 -0.66
C ILE A 288 -16.92 -9.43 -2.14
N PRO A 289 -15.93 -9.36 -3.05
CA PRO A 289 -16.18 -9.55 -4.48
C PRO A 289 -16.58 -11.00 -4.75
N SER A 290 -17.53 -11.21 -5.65
CA SER A 290 -18.06 -12.54 -5.97
C SER A 290 -17.87 -12.93 -7.45
N THR A 291 -17.43 -12.01 -8.30
CA THR A 291 -17.15 -12.29 -9.71
C THR A 291 -15.76 -11.75 -10.11
N PRO A 292 -15.15 -12.29 -11.18
CA PRO A 292 -13.93 -11.76 -11.75
C PRO A 292 -14.03 -10.27 -12.15
N ALA A 293 -15.14 -9.84 -12.74
CA ALA A 293 -15.38 -8.44 -13.07
C ALA A 293 -15.37 -7.54 -11.83
N GLN A 294 -15.98 -7.99 -10.73
CA GLN A 294 -15.98 -7.22 -9.49
C GLN A 294 -14.57 -7.01 -8.93
N VAL A 295 -13.70 -8.03 -8.93
CA VAL A 295 -12.32 -7.87 -8.46
C VAL A 295 -11.52 -6.96 -9.38
N PHE A 296 -11.71 -7.07 -10.69
CA PHE A 296 -11.08 -6.18 -11.67
C PHE A 296 -11.41 -4.71 -11.39
N HIS A 297 -12.69 -4.38 -11.32
CA HIS A 297 -13.15 -3.02 -11.08
C HIS A 297 -12.81 -2.51 -9.67
N MET A 298 -12.89 -3.36 -8.65
CA MET A 298 -12.57 -3.01 -7.27
C MET A 298 -11.11 -2.56 -7.13
N LEU A 299 -10.16 -3.32 -7.69
CA LEU A 299 -8.73 -2.99 -7.65
C LEU A 299 -8.41 -1.72 -8.44
N ARG A 300 -8.96 -1.59 -9.64
CA ARG A 300 -8.77 -0.38 -10.46
C ARG A 300 -9.35 0.86 -9.80
N ARG A 301 -10.57 0.75 -9.24
CA ARG A 301 -11.25 1.85 -8.56
C ARG A 301 -10.42 2.42 -7.41
N GLN A 302 -9.63 1.59 -6.73
CA GLN A 302 -8.84 1.99 -5.55
C GLN A 302 -7.83 3.11 -5.83
N VAL A 303 -7.34 3.23 -7.07
CA VAL A 303 -6.39 4.28 -7.47
C VAL A 303 -6.91 5.24 -8.53
N ILE A 304 -7.85 4.83 -9.36
CA ILE A 304 -8.40 5.70 -10.43
C ILE A 304 -9.24 6.85 -9.85
N ARG A 305 -10.08 6.56 -8.86
CA ARG A 305 -10.86 7.61 -8.20
C ARG A 305 -9.97 8.48 -7.29
N PRO A 306 -10.33 9.74 -7.06
CA PRO A 306 -9.51 10.64 -6.23
C PRO A 306 -9.58 10.33 -4.72
N ALA A 307 -10.60 9.61 -4.24
CA ALA A 307 -10.71 9.24 -2.82
C ALA A 307 -9.71 8.14 -2.42
N ARG A 308 -8.95 8.38 -1.39
CA ARG A 308 -7.96 7.44 -0.82
C ARG A 308 -8.40 6.97 0.55
N LYS A 309 -9.00 5.78 0.61
CA LYS A 309 -9.42 5.10 1.85
C LYS A 309 -8.91 3.67 1.81
N PRO A 310 -8.53 3.08 2.95
CA PRO A 310 -8.16 1.66 3.00
C PRO A 310 -9.28 0.77 2.45
N LEU A 311 -8.90 -0.22 1.66
CA LEU A 311 -9.79 -1.24 1.12
C LEU A 311 -9.50 -2.57 1.80
N ILE A 312 -10.50 -3.15 2.44
CA ILE A 312 -10.45 -4.48 3.03
C ILE A 312 -11.29 -5.40 2.16
N ALA A 313 -10.63 -6.21 1.35
CA ALA A 313 -11.27 -7.16 0.47
C ALA A 313 -11.17 -8.57 1.05
N LEU A 314 -12.29 -9.12 1.47
CA LEU A 314 -12.37 -10.52 1.85
C LEU A 314 -12.50 -11.36 0.57
N THR A 315 -11.38 -11.91 0.10
CA THR A 315 -11.32 -12.67 -1.15
C THR A 315 -11.85 -14.10 -0.92
N PRO A 316 -12.90 -14.50 -1.63
CA PRO A 316 -13.55 -15.80 -1.40
C PRO A 316 -12.70 -16.94 -1.95
N LYS A 317 -12.05 -17.71 -1.08
CA LYS A 317 -11.13 -18.80 -1.45
C LYS A 317 -11.73 -19.79 -2.46
N SER A 318 -13.00 -20.19 -2.28
CA SER A 318 -13.68 -21.09 -3.18
C SER A 318 -13.81 -20.58 -4.61
N LEU A 319 -13.94 -19.27 -4.80
CA LEU A 319 -14.16 -18.66 -6.12
C LEU A 319 -12.87 -18.43 -6.91
N LEU A 320 -11.71 -18.35 -6.26
CA LEU A 320 -10.42 -18.07 -6.91
C LEU A 320 -10.09 -19.02 -8.06
N ARG A 321 -10.58 -20.26 -7.99
CA ARG A 321 -10.37 -21.31 -9.01
C ARG A 321 -11.66 -22.03 -9.43
N HIS A 322 -12.81 -21.51 -9.06
CA HIS A 322 -14.09 -22.16 -9.35
C HIS A 322 -14.48 -21.97 -10.83
N ASN A 323 -14.86 -23.04 -11.50
CA ASN A 323 -15.17 -23.02 -12.93
C ASN A 323 -16.36 -22.11 -13.32
N LEU A 324 -17.29 -21.86 -12.40
CA LEU A 324 -18.44 -21.00 -12.60
C LEU A 324 -18.18 -19.55 -12.14
N ALA A 325 -17.06 -19.29 -11.47
CA ALA A 325 -16.65 -17.92 -11.12
C ALA A 325 -15.94 -17.28 -12.34
N VAL A 326 -16.73 -16.88 -13.30
CA VAL A 326 -16.28 -16.31 -14.57
C VAL A 326 -17.08 -15.06 -14.91
N SER A 327 -16.49 -14.18 -15.71
CA SER A 327 -17.14 -13.00 -16.30
C SER A 327 -16.92 -12.96 -17.80
N THR A 328 -17.76 -12.23 -18.52
CA THR A 328 -17.52 -11.97 -19.93
C THR A 328 -16.46 -10.87 -20.09
N LEU A 329 -15.88 -10.74 -21.27
CA LEU A 329 -14.89 -9.68 -21.53
C LEU A 329 -15.53 -8.28 -21.49
N GLU A 330 -16.80 -8.18 -21.86
CA GLU A 330 -17.57 -6.94 -21.85
C GLU A 330 -17.90 -6.42 -20.44
N GLU A 331 -17.78 -7.28 -19.42
CA GLU A 331 -17.99 -6.90 -18.02
C GLU A 331 -16.72 -6.27 -17.37
N LEU A 332 -15.60 -6.21 -18.10
CA LEU A 332 -14.34 -5.61 -17.67
C LEU A 332 -14.06 -4.32 -18.44
#